data_6d9c4cc72d8550c8557c6bb3cd0195ff
#
_entry.id   6d9c4cc72d8550c8557c6bb3cd0195ff
#
_cell.length_a   1.000
_cell.length_b   1.000
_cell.length_c   1.000
_cell.angle_alpha   90.00
_cell.angle_beta   90.00
_cell.angle_gamma   90.00
#
_symmetry.space_group_name_H-M   'P 1'
#
loop_
_entity.id
_entity.type
_entity.pdbx_description
1 polymer ?
#
loop_
_entity_poly.entity_id
_entity_poly.type
_entity_poly.pdbx_seq_one_letter_code
_entity_poly.pdbx_strand_id
1 'polypeptide(L)'
;MLAPTVEVAQKATLLENLWNDEFVEGFQAMATWSRDHVPFPGAAFRQLVDLLVRQNILMTGSMPLGGRQVDLARFQGNVLNAMAERDNVVPPPAVEPVMQLVGDPARREELRLPGGHVTFGTGRSAFKHTMPKLTGWLIDHSDPLS
;
A
#
# COMPACT_ATOMS: atom_id res chain seq x y z
N MET A 1 6.89 -11.32 -13.68
CA MET A 1 7.39 -10.87 -15.01
C MET A 1 6.35 -9.91 -15.57
N LEU A 2 6.77 -8.67 -15.87
CA LEU A 2 5.92 -7.73 -16.61
C LEU A 2 5.71 -8.24 -18.04
N ALA A 3 4.54 -7.97 -18.61
CA ALA A 3 4.28 -8.33 -20.00
C ALA A 3 5.31 -7.64 -20.93
N PRO A 4 5.76 -8.28 -22.01
CA PRO A 4 6.80 -7.70 -22.92
C PRO A 4 6.46 -6.29 -23.41
N THR A 5 5.17 -6.00 -23.57
CA THR A 5 4.65 -4.67 -23.98
C THR A 5 4.93 -3.58 -22.95
N VAL A 6 4.87 -3.90 -21.66
CA VAL A 6 5.13 -2.95 -20.57
C VAL A 6 6.61 -2.63 -20.47
N GLU A 7 7.47 -3.63 -20.64
CA GLU A 7 8.92 -3.46 -20.63
C GLU A 7 9.43 -2.59 -21.79
N VAL A 8 8.85 -2.79 -22.98
CA VAL A 8 9.14 -1.96 -24.16
C VAL A 8 8.69 -0.51 -23.93
N ALA A 9 7.49 -0.30 -23.41
CA ALA A 9 6.98 1.03 -23.11
C ALA A 9 7.83 1.76 -22.06
N GLN A 10 8.26 1.06 -21.01
CA GLN A 10 9.16 1.64 -20.00
C GLN A 10 10.51 2.05 -20.57
N LYS A 11 11.10 1.23 -21.45
CA LYS A 11 12.36 1.56 -22.14
C LYS A 11 12.21 2.76 -23.09
N ALA A 12 11.09 2.83 -23.83
CA ALA A 12 10.78 3.97 -24.68
C ALA A 12 10.66 5.26 -23.86
N THR A 13 9.91 5.23 -22.77
CA THR A 13 9.79 6.38 -21.87
C THR A 13 11.12 6.81 -21.28
N LEU A 14 12.01 5.88 -20.95
CA LEU A 14 13.36 6.20 -20.49
C LEU A 14 14.17 6.91 -21.58
N LEU A 15 14.15 6.39 -22.82
CA LEU A 15 14.86 6.99 -23.95
C LEU A 15 14.36 8.41 -24.25
N GLU A 16 13.07 8.64 -24.20
CA GLU A 16 12.46 9.95 -24.41
C GLU A 16 12.85 10.99 -23.34
N ASN A 17 13.31 10.55 -22.18
CA ASN A 17 13.63 11.41 -21.03
C ASN A 17 15.11 11.33 -20.61
N LEU A 18 16.00 10.81 -21.43
CA LEU A 18 17.43 10.68 -21.11
C LEU A 18 18.14 12.02 -20.83
N TRP A 19 17.58 13.12 -21.29
CA TRP A 19 18.07 14.48 -21.05
C TRP A 19 17.71 15.02 -19.65
N ASN A 20 16.86 14.33 -18.92
CA ASN A 20 16.39 14.72 -17.59
C ASN A 20 17.00 13.81 -16.51
N ASP A 21 18.09 14.27 -15.91
CA ASP A 21 18.85 13.50 -14.91
C ASP A 21 17.98 13.05 -13.73
N GLU A 22 17.09 13.93 -13.23
CA GLU A 22 16.18 13.60 -12.12
C GLU A 22 15.23 12.45 -12.49
N PHE A 23 14.74 12.46 -13.74
CA PHE A 23 13.88 11.37 -14.23
C PHE A 23 14.67 10.05 -14.34
N VAL A 24 15.90 10.10 -14.87
CA VAL A 24 16.77 8.93 -15.03
C VAL A 24 17.12 8.33 -13.68
N GLU A 25 17.51 9.14 -12.70
CA GLU A 25 17.78 8.69 -11.32
C GLU A 25 16.57 8.03 -10.68
N GLY A 26 15.40 8.66 -10.78
CA GLY A 26 14.15 8.11 -10.26
C GLY A 26 13.76 6.78 -10.93
N PHE A 27 13.94 6.69 -12.24
CA PHE A 27 13.71 5.46 -13.01
C PHE A 27 14.66 4.33 -12.59
N GLN A 28 15.94 4.63 -12.41
CA GLN A 28 16.94 3.65 -11.98
C GLN A 28 16.69 3.18 -10.55
N ALA A 29 16.36 4.10 -9.65
CA ALA A 29 16.01 3.78 -8.27
C ALA A 29 14.80 2.84 -8.21
N MET A 30 13.74 3.13 -8.97
CA MET A 30 12.56 2.28 -9.06
C MET A 30 12.87 0.91 -9.67
N ALA A 31 13.68 0.86 -10.72
CA ALA A 31 14.10 -0.39 -11.36
C ALA A 31 14.95 -1.25 -10.43
N THR A 32 15.81 -0.64 -9.61
CA THR A 32 16.61 -1.33 -8.60
C THR A 32 15.72 -1.89 -7.50
N TRP A 33 14.86 -1.06 -6.92
CA TRP A 33 13.90 -1.46 -5.90
C TRP A 33 12.99 -2.62 -6.37
N SER A 34 12.49 -2.55 -7.61
CA SER A 34 11.60 -3.60 -8.15
C SER A 34 12.29 -4.96 -8.37
N ARG A 35 13.63 -5.01 -8.37
CA ARG A 35 14.44 -6.23 -8.49
C ARG A 35 14.97 -6.74 -7.16
N ASP A 36 14.89 -5.94 -6.12
CA ASP A 36 15.35 -6.28 -4.77
C ASP A 36 14.28 -7.12 -4.06
N HIS A 37 14.28 -8.40 -4.34
CA HIS A 37 13.30 -9.35 -3.81
C HIS A 37 13.83 -10.02 -2.54
N VAL A 38 13.06 -9.91 -1.46
CA VAL A 38 13.29 -10.69 -0.25
C VAL A 38 12.75 -12.12 -0.47
N PRO A 39 13.55 -13.18 -0.19
CA PRO A 39 13.07 -14.55 -0.27
C PRO A 39 11.86 -14.77 0.66
N PHE A 40 10.77 -15.30 0.11
CA PHE A 40 9.56 -15.55 0.87
C PHE A 40 9.44 -17.04 1.16
N PRO A 41 9.34 -17.48 2.45
CA PRO A 41 9.26 -18.90 2.80
C PRO A 41 8.05 -19.57 2.14
N GLY A 42 8.27 -20.68 1.42
CA GLY A 42 7.21 -21.31 0.62
C GLY A 42 6.01 -21.80 1.45
N ALA A 43 6.22 -22.18 2.72
CA ALA A 43 5.12 -22.55 3.61
C ALA A 43 4.25 -21.33 3.97
N ALA A 44 4.88 -20.20 4.29
CA ALA A 44 4.16 -18.95 4.58
C ALA A 44 3.43 -18.44 3.33
N PHE A 45 4.03 -18.54 2.14
CA PHE A 45 3.37 -18.17 0.88
C PHE A 45 2.11 -19.02 0.64
N ARG A 46 2.19 -20.33 0.81
CA ARG A 46 1.01 -21.22 0.68
C ARG A 46 -0.10 -20.83 1.66
N GLN A 47 0.25 -20.61 2.92
CA GLN A 47 -0.71 -20.18 3.94
C GLN A 47 -1.36 -18.84 3.59
N LEU A 48 -0.59 -17.87 3.11
CA LEU A 48 -1.09 -16.58 2.67
C LEU A 48 -2.08 -16.73 1.51
N VAL A 49 -1.71 -17.51 0.48
CA VAL A 49 -2.60 -17.77 -0.67
C VAL A 49 -3.88 -18.46 -0.24
N ASP A 50 -3.79 -19.47 0.63
CA ASP A 50 -4.98 -20.20 1.08
C ASP A 50 -5.91 -19.31 1.92
N LEU A 51 -5.39 -18.57 2.89
CA LEU A 51 -6.19 -17.77 3.79
C LEU A 51 -6.71 -16.47 3.13
N LEU A 52 -5.84 -15.74 2.44
CA LEU A 52 -6.18 -14.40 1.95
C LEU A 52 -6.77 -14.41 0.54
N VAL A 53 -6.28 -15.28 -0.36
CA VAL A 53 -6.73 -15.30 -1.75
C VAL A 53 -7.91 -16.26 -1.95
N ARG A 54 -7.78 -17.51 -1.49
CA ARG A 54 -8.80 -18.54 -1.74
C ARG A 54 -10.00 -18.41 -0.80
N GLN A 55 -9.75 -18.20 0.48
CA GLN A 55 -10.81 -18.12 1.49
C GLN A 55 -11.30 -16.68 1.71
N ASN A 56 -10.51 -15.67 1.30
CA ASN A 56 -10.78 -14.25 1.58
C ASN A 56 -11.12 -14.00 3.06
N ILE A 57 -10.37 -14.67 3.94
CA ILE A 57 -10.75 -14.82 5.36
C ILE A 57 -10.78 -13.48 6.11
N LEU A 58 -10.00 -12.48 5.65
CA LEU A 58 -10.02 -11.15 6.28
C LEU A 58 -11.40 -10.51 6.22
N MET A 59 -12.22 -10.84 5.21
CA MET A 59 -13.59 -10.33 5.09
C MET A 59 -14.52 -10.86 6.19
N THR A 60 -14.13 -11.89 6.92
CA THR A 60 -14.86 -12.37 8.11
C THR A 60 -14.54 -11.56 9.38
N GLY A 61 -13.58 -10.62 9.31
CA GLY A 61 -13.07 -9.88 10.46
C GLY A 61 -12.13 -10.68 11.36
N SER A 62 -11.86 -11.94 11.03
CA SER A 62 -11.12 -12.85 11.89
C SER A 62 -10.26 -13.83 11.12
N MET A 63 -9.05 -14.16 11.63
CA MET A 63 -8.10 -15.03 10.95
C MET A 63 -7.30 -15.88 11.94
N PRO A 64 -7.10 -17.19 11.71
CA PRO A 64 -6.19 -18.02 12.51
C PRO A 64 -4.75 -17.68 12.17
N LEU A 65 -3.94 -17.37 13.16
CA LEU A 65 -2.52 -17.08 12.99
C LEU A 65 -1.71 -17.60 14.19
N GLY A 66 -0.74 -18.48 13.94
CA GLY A 66 0.16 -19.01 14.98
C GLY A 66 -0.58 -19.68 16.15
N GLY A 67 -1.66 -20.42 15.87
CA GLY A 67 -2.47 -21.09 16.90
C GLY A 67 -3.39 -20.16 17.68
N ARG A 68 -3.51 -18.90 17.30
CA ARG A 68 -4.42 -17.92 17.90
C ARG A 68 -5.42 -17.44 16.86
N GLN A 69 -6.57 -16.99 17.34
CA GLN A 69 -7.56 -16.31 16.51
C GLN A 69 -7.32 -14.80 16.60
N VAL A 70 -6.97 -14.18 15.48
CA VAL A 70 -6.92 -12.73 15.32
C VAL A 70 -8.36 -12.25 15.05
N ASP A 71 -8.78 -11.22 15.76
CA ASP A 71 -10.10 -10.60 15.61
C ASP A 71 -9.89 -9.11 15.38
N LEU A 72 -10.22 -8.64 14.18
CA LEU A 72 -10.00 -7.27 13.77
C LEU A 72 -10.87 -6.27 14.58
N ALA A 73 -12.05 -6.68 15.01
CA ALA A 73 -12.94 -5.84 15.81
C ALA A 73 -12.34 -5.48 17.19
N ARG A 74 -11.39 -6.27 17.69
CA ARG A 74 -10.73 -6.02 18.98
C ARG A 74 -9.61 -4.97 18.90
N PHE A 75 -9.28 -4.46 17.73
CA PHE A 75 -8.30 -3.40 17.61
C PHE A 75 -8.82 -2.11 18.24
N GLN A 76 -8.04 -1.48 19.13
CA GLN A 76 -8.45 -0.32 19.93
C GLN A 76 -7.75 0.99 19.51
N GLY A 77 -6.83 0.92 18.56
CA GLY A 77 -6.12 2.08 18.05
C GLY A 77 -6.92 2.90 17.04
N ASN A 78 -6.43 4.08 16.72
CA ASN A 78 -6.92 4.87 15.62
C ASN A 78 -6.51 4.25 14.28
N VAL A 79 -7.35 4.31 13.28
CA VAL A 79 -7.13 3.71 11.95
C VAL A 79 -7.33 4.76 10.88
N LEU A 80 -6.29 5.02 10.10
CA LEU A 80 -6.37 5.78 8.87
C LEU A 80 -6.23 4.85 7.67
N ASN A 81 -7.28 4.70 6.88
CA ASN A 81 -7.24 4.00 5.60
C ASN A 81 -6.93 5.01 4.48
N ALA A 82 -5.65 5.16 4.15
CA ALA A 82 -5.21 6.05 3.08
C ALA A 82 -5.06 5.26 1.76
N MET A 83 -5.77 5.69 0.73
CA MET A 83 -5.79 5.00 -0.57
C MET A 83 -5.61 5.95 -1.74
N ALA A 84 -5.01 5.45 -2.82
CA ALA A 84 -4.89 6.17 -4.07
C ALA A 84 -6.12 5.93 -4.97
N GLU A 85 -6.71 7.01 -5.50
CA GLU A 85 -7.94 6.94 -6.30
C GLU A 85 -7.79 6.12 -7.60
N ARG A 86 -6.58 6.09 -8.16
CA ARG A 86 -6.25 5.40 -9.42
C ARG A 86 -5.24 4.28 -9.20
N ASP A 87 -5.34 3.60 -8.06
CA ASP A 87 -4.52 2.42 -7.78
C ASP A 87 -5.03 1.22 -8.58
N ASN A 88 -4.21 0.77 -9.53
CA ASN A 88 -4.53 -0.40 -10.37
C ASN A 88 -3.93 -1.70 -9.81
N VAL A 89 -3.11 -1.62 -8.75
CA VAL A 89 -2.51 -2.78 -8.08
C VAL A 89 -3.38 -3.22 -6.91
N VAL A 90 -3.77 -2.24 -6.08
CA VAL A 90 -4.69 -2.43 -4.95
C VAL A 90 -5.81 -1.39 -5.08
N PRO A 91 -6.82 -1.65 -5.89
CA PRO A 91 -7.87 -0.68 -6.16
C PRO A 91 -8.70 -0.38 -4.91
N PRO A 92 -9.27 0.84 -4.77
CA PRO A 92 -10.04 1.26 -3.60
C PRO A 92 -11.05 0.24 -3.09
N PRO A 93 -11.87 -0.43 -3.93
CA PRO A 93 -12.81 -1.45 -3.45
C PRO A 93 -12.17 -2.65 -2.74
N ALA A 94 -10.87 -2.89 -2.94
CA ALA A 94 -10.15 -3.96 -2.24
C ALA A 94 -9.72 -3.58 -0.82
N VAL A 95 -9.61 -2.29 -0.51
CA VAL A 95 -9.19 -1.78 0.82
C VAL A 95 -10.31 -1.15 1.63
N GLU A 96 -11.37 -0.67 0.99
CA GLU A 96 -12.54 -0.08 1.65
C GLU A 96 -13.17 -0.98 2.75
N PRO A 97 -13.27 -2.31 2.57
CA PRO A 97 -13.88 -3.18 3.57
C PRO A 97 -13.22 -3.14 4.95
N VAL A 98 -11.93 -2.78 5.05
CA VAL A 98 -11.25 -2.64 6.35
C VAL A 98 -11.99 -1.68 7.27
N MET A 99 -12.61 -0.65 6.70
CA MET A 99 -13.38 0.36 7.43
C MET A 99 -14.65 -0.19 8.10
N GLN A 100 -15.08 -1.38 7.76
CA GLN A 100 -16.23 -2.05 8.39
C GLN A 100 -15.79 -3.10 9.40
N LEU A 101 -14.56 -3.60 9.28
CA LEU A 101 -14.08 -4.78 10.00
C LEU A 101 -13.20 -4.44 11.20
N VAL A 102 -12.41 -3.35 11.14
CA VAL A 102 -11.35 -3.10 12.11
C VAL A 102 -11.79 -2.13 13.22
N GLY A 103 -11.61 -2.53 14.48
CA GLY A 103 -11.71 -1.65 15.65
C GLY A 103 -13.04 -0.92 15.84
N ASP A 104 -12.98 0.22 16.54
CA ASP A 104 -14.13 1.10 16.81
C ASP A 104 -14.42 2.00 15.60
N PRO A 105 -15.67 2.04 15.08
CA PRO A 105 -16.06 2.96 14.00
C PRO A 105 -15.74 4.42 14.26
N ALA A 106 -15.81 4.86 15.52
CA ALA A 106 -15.50 6.24 15.89
C ALA A 106 -14.00 6.61 15.78
N ARG A 107 -13.14 5.62 15.59
CA ARG A 107 -11.68 5.78 15.47
C ARG A 107 -11.15 5.46 14.08
N ARG A 108 -12.01 5.43 13.08
CA ARG A 108 -11.66 5.10 11.69
C ARG A 108 -11.83 6.31 10.81
N GLU A 109 -10.81 6.59 10.03
CA GLU A 109 -10.83 7.65 9.03
C GLU A 109 -10.39 7.11 7.67
N GLU A 110 -11.00 7.62 6.61
CA GLU A 110 -10.65 7.30 5.24
C GLU A 110 -10.07 8.53 4.54
N LEU A 111 -8.92 8.37 3.91
CA LEU A 111 -8.27 9.43 3.15
C LEU A 111 -8.04 8.98 1.71
N ARG A 112 -8.76 9.60 0.78
CA ARG A 112 -8.57 9.40 -0.66
C ARG A 112 -7.62 10.45 -1.21
N LEU A 113 -6.63 10.00 -1.95
CA LEU A 113 -5.56 10.83 -2.46
C LEU A 113 -5.40 10.62 -3.96
N PRO A 114 -5.09 11.66 -4.72
CA PRO A 114 -4.82 11.52 -6.14
C PRO A 114 -3.55 10.69 -6.36
N GLY A 115 -3.52 9.90 -7.44
CA GLY A 115 -2.36 9.11 -7.82
C GLY A 115 -2.66 7.64 -8.00
N GLY A 116 -1.63 6.85 -8.27
CA GLY A 116 -1.64 5.39 -8.37
C GLY A 116 -0.80 4.77 -7.27
N HIS A 117 -0.65 3.45 -7.29
CA HIS A 117 -0.05 2.63 -6.23
C HIS A 117 1.27 3.18 -5.67
N VAL A 118 2.21 3.51 -6.52
CA VAL A 118 3.52 4.01 -6.11
C VAL A 118 3.53 5.53 -5.96
N THR A 119 2.91 6.25 -6.89
CA THR A 119 2.93 7.72 -6.95
C THR A 119 2.16 8.39 -5.82
N PHE A 120 1.29 7.68 -5.15
CA PHE A 120 0.61 8.14 -3.94
C PHE A 120 1.60 8.35 -2.77
N GLY A 121 2.68 7.53 -2.69
CA GLY A 121 3.69 7.59 -1.63
C GLY A 121 5.04 8.20 -2.06
N THR A 122 5.26 8.46 -3.35
CA THR A 122 6.56 8.88 -3.88
C THR A 122 6.47 10.09 -4.81
N GLY A 123 7.59 10.75 -5.02
CA GLY A 123 7.71 11.89 -5.91
C GLY A 123 7.17 13.21 -5.33
N ARG A 124 7.34 14.28 -6.10
CA ARG A 124 7.00 15.66 -5.65
C ARG A 124 5.54 15.83 -5.24
N SER A 125 4.62 15.16 -5.94
CA SER A 125 3.18 15.24 -5.62
C SER A 125 2.87 14.62 -4.27
N ALA A 126 3.49 13.50 -3.93
CA ALA A 126 3.32 12.85 -2.65
C ALA A 126 3.85 13.75 -1.51
N PHE A 127 5.04 14.31 -1.65
CA PHE A 127 5.60 15.23 -0.65
C PHE A 127 4.76 16.49 -0.46
N LYS A 128 4.15 17.00 -1.53
CA LYS A 128 3.35 18.22 -1.48
C LYS A 128 1.93 17.99 -0.94
N HIS A 129 1.31 16.86 -1.23
CA HIS A 129 -0.12 16.65 -0.99
C HIS A 129 -0.44 15.47 -0.06
N THR A 130 0.30 14.37 -0.14
CA THR A 130 0.04 13.16 0.64
C THR A 130 0.71 13.22 2.01
N MET A 131 2.01 13.46 2.04
CA MET A 131 2.78 13.43 3.29
C MET A 131 2.28 14.43 4.34
N PRO A 132 1.96 15.70 4.01
CA PRO A 132 1.42 16.62 5.01
C PRO A 132 0.12 16.15 5.65
N LYS A 133 -0.76 15.50 4.89
CA LYS A 133 -2.03 14.96 5.42
C LYS A 133 -1.79 13.77 6.34
N LEU A 134 -0.91 12.83 5.93
CA LEU A 134 -0.56 11.69 6.75
C LEU A 134 0.15 12.11 8.04
N THR A 135 1.10 13.04 7.94
CA THR A 135 1.84 13.56 9.10
C THR A 135 0.92 14.32 10.04
N GLY A 136 0.01 15.16 9.52
CA GLY A 136 -0.98 15.86 10.31
C GLY A 136 -1.85 14.87 11.10
N TRP A 137 -2.41 13.88 10.42
CA TRP A 137 -3.21 12.85 11.09
C TRP A 137 -2.42 12.10 12.18
N LEU A 138 -1.17 11.73 11.92
CA LEU A 138 -0.31 11.07 12.91
C LEU A 138 -0.07 11.95 14.14
N ILE A 139 0.17 13.25 13.93
CA ILE A 139 0.37 14.22 15.03
C ILE A 139 -0.91 14.33 15.87
N ASP A 140 -2.07 14.45 15.23
CA ASP A 140 -3.36 14.63 15.91
C ASP A 140 -3.78 13.38 16.70
N HIS A 141 -3.23 12.21 16.36
CA HIS A 141 -3.55 10.91 16.98
C HIS A 141 -2.39 10.27 17.74
N SER A 142 -1.34 11.04 18.04
CA SER A 142 -0.19 10.60 18.83
C SER A 142 -0.09 11.38 20.13
N ASP A 143 0.32 10.70 21.19
CA ASP A 143 0.64 11.37 22.45
C ASP A 143 1.92 12.22 22.27
N PRO A 144 1.99 13.43 22.88
CA PRO A 144 3.20 14.22 22.87
C PRO A 144 4.34 13.45 23.54
N LEU A 145 5.52 13.52 22.95
CA LEU A 145 6.72 12.94 23.56
C LEU A 145 6.97 13.63 24.91
N SER A 146 6.96 12.84 25.97
CA SER A 146 7.28 13.27 27.32
C SER A 146 8.80 13.48 27.49
#